data_5bcc64fb0d85b3084b749091ef3b2ac9
#
_entry.id   5bcc64fb0d85b3084b749091ef3b2ac9
#
_cell.length_a   1.000
_cell.length_b   1.000
_cell.length_c   1.000
_cell.angle_alpha   90.00
_cell.angle_beta   90.00
_cell.angle_gamma   90.00
#
_symmetry.space_group_name_H-M   'P 1'
#
loop_
_entity.id
_entity.type
_entity.pdbx_description
1 polymer ?
#
loop_
_entity_poly.entity_id
_entity_poly.type
_entity_poly.pdbx_seq_one_letter_code
_entity_poly.pdbx_strand_id
1 'polypeptide(L)'
;MVFKIDDDIVFIHDGTFERMLEEYFNDNLLFLSANVVNHPLLSHVHARMMANMPFDQISEFQWTKSVNKSNLDSTECQNGEYNSFSKWWKNPKCTVLVHESFLYHALKNELDVYDFKKWDFHHMGYERWSINFVLMRGIYANKMKKMFPNMDDDEVAISREMPKVFGKHCFSLGSAIVVHFSFNPQREFLEKTNLLQRYNNFSKIFLKTNF
;
A
#
# COMPACT_ATOMS: atom_id res chain seq x y z
N MET A 1 -17.43 7.94 11.35
CA MET A 1 -16.47 7.31 10.44
C MET A 1 -15.38 6.63 11.24
N VAL A 2 -14.77 5.58 10.72
CA VAL A 2 -13.68 4.82 11.36
C VAL A 2 -12.60 4.57 10.30
N PHE A 3 -11.36 4.89 10.62
CA PHE A 3 -10.19 4.42 9.88
C PHE A 3 -9.62 3.18 10.60
N LYS A 4 -9.47 2.09 9.87
CA LYS A 4 -8.67 0.94 10.26
C LYS A 4 -7.29 1.16 9.66
N ILE A 5 -6.27 1.23 10.49
CA ILE A 5 -4.87 1.52 10.11
C ILE A 5 -3.99 0.47 10.76
N ASP A 6 -3.12 -0.17 9.98
CA ASP A 6 -2.14 -1.11 10.49
C ASP A 6 -1.00 -0.36 11.22
N ASP A 7 -0.41 -1.02 12.20
CA ASP A 7 0.61 -0.44 13.08
C ASP A 7 1.99 -0.26 12.41
N ASP A 8 2.15 -0.79 11.20
CA ASP A 8 3.35 -0.67 10.36
C ASP A 8 3.17 0.26 9.14
N ILE A 9 2.20 1.17 9.19
CA ILE A 9 2.14 2.31 8.28
C ILE A 9 3.25 3.31 8.64
N VAL A 10 4.20 3.53 7.72
CA VAL A 10 5.40 4.36 7.95
C VAL A 10 5.35 5.74 7.31
N PHE A 11 4.35 5.98 6.47
CA PHE A 11 4.12 7.27 5.82
C PHE A 11 2.64 7.46 5.46
N ILE A 12 2.13 8.67 5.65
CA ILE A 12 0.81 9.12 5.22
C ILE A 12 1.01 10.46 4.52
N HIS A 13 0.60 10.55 3.25
CA HIS A 13 0.68 11.78 2.47
C HIS A 13 -0.32 12.83 2.98
N ASP A 14 0.07 14.09 2.94
CA ASP A 14 -0.77 15.21 3.37
C ASP A 14 -2.13 15.20 2.65
N GLY A 15 -3.20 15.51 3.39
CA GLY A 15 -4.57 15.52 2.89
C GLY A 15 -5.15 14.14 2.57
N THR A 16 -4.47 13.03 2.93
CA THR A 16 -4.99 11.66 2.71
C THR A 16 -6.33 11.44 3.39
N PHE A 17 -6.47 11.84 4.66
CA PHE A 17 -7.71 11.67 5.41
C PHE A 17 -8.86 12.47 4.82
N GLU A 18 -8.60 13.73 4.46
CA GLU A 18 -9.60 14.65 3.88
C GLU A 18 -10.10 14.11 2.54
N ARG A 19 -9.19 13.75 1.63
CA ARG A 19 -9.54 13.19 0.31
C ARG A 19 -10.34 11.88 0.44
N MET A 20 -9.95 11.00 1.36
CA MET A 20 -10.70 9.77 1.60
C MET A 20 -12.10 10.02 2.16
N LEU A 21 -12.25 10.98 3.08
CA LEU A 21 -13.56 11.34 3.62
C LEU A 21 -14.45 11.93 2.53
N GLU A 22 -13.94 12.86 1.73
CA GLU A 22 -14.66 13.49 0.63
C GLU A 22 -15.17 12.45 -0.37
N GLU A 23 -14.27 11.58 -0.88
CA GLU A 23 -14.61 10.52 -1.82
C GLU A 23 -15.65 9.55 -1.25
N TYR A 24 -15.46 9.16 0.01
CA TYR A 24 -16.34 8.21 0.68
C TYR A 24 -17.77 8.71 0.79
N PHE A 25 -17.97 10.00 1.08
CA PHE A 25 -19.29 10.59 1.18
C PHE A 25 -19.96 10.79 -0.18
N ASN A 26 -19.20 11.19 -1.18
CA ASN A 26 -19.71 11.43 -2.54
C ASN A 26 -20.26 10.15 -3.18
N ASP A 27 -19.58 9.01 -3.00
CA ASP A 27 -19.92 7.75 -3.68
C ASP A 27 -20.72 6.77 -2.82
N ASN A 28 -21.02 7.10 -1.56
CA ASN A 28 -21.73 6.21 -0.64
C ASN A 28 -21.13 4.79 -0.57
N LEU A 29 -19.83 4.72 -0.41
CA LEU A 29 -19.06 3.49 -0.44
C LEU A 29 -19.28 2.62 0.80
N LEU A 30 -19.04 1.30 0.68
CA LEU A 30 -18.98 0.39 1.83
C LEU A 30 -17.66 0.54 2.55
N PHE A 31 -16.56 0.36 1.80
CA PHE A 31 -15.18 0.53 2.23
C PHE A 31 -14.41 1.30 1.18
N LEU A 32 -13.48 2.15 1.62
CA LEU A 32 -12.52 2.85 0.77
C LEU A 32 -11.12 2.64 1.32
N SER A 33 -10.24 2.08 0.52
CA SER A 33 -8.82 1.92 0.85
C SER A 33 -8.02 3.15 0.42
N ALA A 34 -7.01 3.50 1.17
CA ALA A 34 -5.95 4.35 0.65
C ALA A 34 -5.19 3.65 -0.49
N ASN A 35 -4.43 4.43 -1.24
CA ASN A 35 -3.42 3.95 -2.17
C ASN A 35 -2.19 3.50 -1.38
N VAL A 36 -2.13 2.22 -1.06
CA VAL A 36 -1.09 1.65 -0.20
C VAL A 36 0.12 1.22 -1.03
N VAL A 37 1.24 1.88 -0.87
CA VAL A 37 2.54 1.43 -1.37
C VAL A 37 2.99 0.20 -0.57
N ASN A 38 3.58 -0.79 -1.22
CA ASN A 38 3.84 -2.14 -0.70
C ASN A 38 2.55 -2.92 -0.37
N HIS A 39 1.54 -2.81 -1.22
CA HIS A 39 0.32 -3.61 -1.15
C HIS A 39 0.36 -4.72 -2.22
N PRO A 40 -0.04 -5.97 -1.93
CA PRO A 40 0.09 -7.07 -2.89
C PRO A 40 -0.52 -6.82 -4.26
N LEU A 41 -1.69 -6.20 -4.32
CA LEU A 41 -2.36 -5.86 -5.57
C LEU A 41 -1.90 -4.51 -6.14
N LEU A 42 -1.85 -3.46 -5.31
CA LEU A 42 -1.55 -2.11 -5.79
C LEU A 42 -0.10 -1.94 -6.24
N SER A 43 0.85 -2.69 -5.67
CA SER A 43 2.24 -2.69 -6.17
C SER A 43 2.33 -3.09 -7.63
N HIS A 44 1.42 -3.95 -8.09
CA HIS A 44 1.32 -4.30 -9.51
C HIS A 44 0.75 -3.15 -10.36
N VAL A 45 -0.23 -2.40 -9.84
CA VAL A 45 -0.75 -1.19 -10.49
C VAL A 45 0.37 -0.15 -10.60
N HIS A 46 1.09 0.10 -9.50
CA HIS A 46 2.23 1.03 -9.47
C HIS A 46 3.33 0.64 -10.48
N ALA A 47 3.66 -0.65 -10.58
CA ALA A 47 4.64 -1.13 -11.55
C ALA A 47 4.21 -0.85 -13.00
N ARG A 48 2.91 -1.00 -13.32
CA ARG A 48 2.37 -0.69 -14.65
C ARG A 48 2.34 0.78 -14.98
N MET A 49 2.18 1.63 -13.98
CA MET A 49 2.23 3.08 -14.13
C MET A 49 3.68 3.60 -14.21
N MET A 50 4.67 2.70 -14.24
CA MET A 50 6.10 3.05 -14.15
C MET A 50 6.46 3.88 -12.91
N ALA A 51 5.67 3.79 -11.85
CA ALA A 51 6.00 4.38 -10.56
C ALA A 51 7.20 3.66 -9.90
N ASN A 52 7.48 2.42 -10.31
CA ASN A 52 8.70 1.73 -9.93
C ASN A 52 9.84 2.15 -10.85
N MET A 53 10.87 2.71 -10.26
CA MET A 53 12.06 3.10 -11.01
C MET A 53 12.78 1.91 -11.62
N PRO A 54 13.40 2.10 -12.80
CA PRO A 54 14.40 1.17 -13.31
C PRO A 54 15.51 0.98 -12.27
N PHE A 55 15.91 -0.25 -12.05
CA PHE A 55 16.85 -0.64 -11.01
C PHE A 55 18.21 0.06 -11.12
N ASP A 56 18.66 0.37 -12.33
CA ASP A 56 19.89 1.10 -12.63
C ASP A 56 19.86 2.56 -12.14
N GLN A 57 18.69 3.18 -12.06
CA GLN A 57 18.52 4.54 -11.57
C GLN A 57 18.49 4.63 -10.03
N ILE A 58 18.28 3.52 -9.33
CA ILE A 58 18.36 3.45 -7.86
C ILE A 58 19.83 3.48 -7.36
N SER A 59 20.79 3.49 -8.27
CA SER A 59 22.24 3.42 -7.96
C SER A 59 22.80 4.61 -7.14
N GLU A 60 22.09 5.73 -7.08
CA GLU A 60 22.50 6.90 -6.28
C GLU A 60 22.15 6.77 -4.78
N PHE A 61 21.28 5.83 -4.43
CA PHE A 61 20.99 5.58 -3.03
C PHE A 61 22.08 4.70 -2.42
N GLN A 62 22.62 5.14 -1.30
CA GLN A 62 23.58 4.36 -0.53
C GLN A 62 22.90 3.12 0.02
N TRP A 63 23.06 2.00 -0.68
CA TRP A 63 22.71 0.70 -0.15
C TRP A 63 23.43 0.49 1.16
N THR A 64 22.74 0.08 2.19
CA THR A 64 23.43 -0.29 3.43
C THR A 64 24.38 -1.45 3.17
N LYS A 65 25.41 -1.55 3.98
CA LYS A 65 26.41 -2.64 3.91
C LYS A 65 25.80 -4.05 3.94
N SER A 66 24.52 -4.17 4.33
CA SER A 66 23.82 -5.45 4.45
C SER A 66 23.09 -5.90 3.18
N VAL A 67 22.84 -5.00 2.22
CA VAL A 67 22.17 -5.34 0.94
C VAL A 67 23.14 -5.08 -0.19
N ASN A 68 23.71 -6.15 -0.74
CA ASN A 68 24.60 -6.03 -1.89
C ASN A 68 23.78 -5.93 -3.18
N LYS A 69 24.00 -4.88 -3.98
CA LYS A 69 23.32 -4.62 -5.27
C LYS A 69 23.39 -5.84 -6.22
N SER A 70 24.50 -6.59 -6.20
CA SER A 70 24.67 -7.79 -7.03
C SER A 70 23.70 -8.93 -6.69
N ASN A 71 23.06 -8.89 -5.52
CA ASN A 71 22.09 -9.91 -5.08
C ASN A 71 20.65 -9.55 -5.40
N LEU A 72 20.40 -8.38 -6.02
CA LEU A 72 19.10 -7.91 -6.43
C LEU A 72 18.96 -8.15 -7.94
N ASP A 73 18.43 -9.30 -8.33
CA ASP A 73 18.05 -9.54 -9.71
C ASP A 73 16.78 -8.74 -10.01
N SER A 74 16.96 -7.64 -10.74
CA SER A 74 15.87 -6.72 -11.10
C SER A 74 14.83 -7.36 -12.03
N THR A 75 15.23 -8.40 -12.78
CA THR A 75 14.34 -9.05 -13.75
C THR A 75 13.20 -9.78 -13.07
N GLU A 76 13.43 -10.35 -11.88
CA GLU A 76 12.36 -11.00 -11.09
C GLU A 76 11.29 -10.01 -10.60
N CYS A 77 11.67 -8.74 -10.36
CA CYS A 77 10.76 -7.71 -9.85
C CYS A 77 10.09 -6.89 -10.97
N GLN A 78 10.68 -6.85 -12.17
CA GLN A 78 10.17 -6.10 -13.32
C GLN A 78 9.26 -6.94 -14.21
N ASN A 79 9.53 -8.24 -14.34
CA ASN A 79 8.78 -9.16 -15.19
C ASN A 79 7.54 -9.73 -14.47
N GLY A 80 6.83 -8.90 -13.72
CA GLY A 80 5.58 -9.30 -13.08
C GLY A 80 4.57 -9.81 -14.08
N GLU A 81 4.75 -11.03 -14.58
CA GLU A 81 3.69 -11.76 -15.24
C GLU A 81 2.47 -11.81 -14.31
N TYR A 82 1.31 -11.51 -14.82
CA TYR A 82 0.02 -11.34 -14.17
C TYR A 82 -0.36 -12.46 -13.18
N ASN A 83 0.28 -13.60 -13.25
CA ASN A 83 -0.04 -14.80 -12.46
C ASN A 83 0.71 -14.91 -11.13
N SER A 84 1.45 -13.87 -10.71
CA SER A 84 2.30 -14.00 -9.53
C SER A 84 2.04 -12.97 -8.44
N PHE A 85 0.78 -12.63 -8.14
CA PHE A 85 0.43 -11.88 -6.92
C PHE A 85 1.15 -12.43 -5.68
N SER A 86 1.39 -13.76 -5.65
CA SER A 86 2.09 -14.41 -4.55
C SER A 86 3.59 -14.18 -4.53
N LYS A 87 4.22 -13.73 -5.62
CA LYS A 87 5.69 -13.59 -5.69
C LYS A 87 6.17 -12.26 -5.12
N TRP A 88 5.49 -11.15 -5.43
CA TRP A 88 5.91 -9.81 -5.01
C TRP A 88 5.93 -9.65 -3.48
N TRP A 89 4.81 -9.88 -2.83
CA TRP A 89 4.70 -9.69 -1.39
C TRP A 89 5.52 -10.72 -0.57
N LYS A 90 5.92 -11.84 -1.19
CA LYS A 90 6.82 -12.83 -0.58
C LYS A 90 8.30 -12.58 -0.88
N ASN A 91 8.61 -11.68 -1.82
CA ASN A 91 9.99 -11.38 -2.18
C ASN A 91 10.46 -10.08 -1.52
N PRO A 92 11.24 -10.16 -0.42
CA PRO A 92 11.68 -8.98 0.31
C PRO A 92 12.59 -8.06 -0.52
N LYS A 93 13.27 -8.58 -1.54
CA LYS A 93 14.10 -7.78 -2.45
C LYS A 93 13.23 -6.86 -3.31
N CYS A 94 12.11 -7.37 -3.84
CA CYS A 94 11.16 -6.56 -4.59
C CYS A 94 10.51 -5.49 -3.69
N THR A 95 10.30 -5.80 -2.41
CA THR A 95 9.79 -4.83 -1.44
C THR A 95 10.78 -3.70 -1.20
N VAL A 96 12.08 -3.98 -1.10
CA VAL A 96 13.10 -2.91 -1.03
C VAL A 96 13.01 -2.00 -2.24
N LEU A 97 12.89 -2.55 -3.45
CA LEU A 97 12.71 -1.75 -4.67
C LEU A 97 11.48 -0.84 -4.61
N VAL A 98 10.36 -1.34 -4.12
CA VAL A 98 9.12 -0.55 -3.95
C VAL A 98 9.36 0.62 -2.99
N HIS A 99 9.99 0.38 -1.85
CA HIS A 99 10.30 1.44 -0.88
C HIS A 99 11.32 2.45 -1.40
N GLU A 100 12.36 2.00 -2.09
CA GLU A 100 13.36 2.88 -2.71
C GLU A 100 12.73 3.78 -3.77
N SER A 101 11.89 3.22 -4.64
CA SER A 101 11.16 3.98 -5.65
C SER A 101 10.26 5.04 -5.02
N PHE A 102 9.53 4.66 -3.95
CA PHE A 102 8.70 5.60 -3.23
C PHE A 102 9.50 6.76 -2.64
N LEU A 103 10.57 6.46 -1.89
CA LEU A 103 11.42 7.49 -1.27
C LEU A 103 12.06 8.41 -2.30
N TYR A 104 12.44 7.88 -3.46
CA TYR A 104 12.97 8.70 -4.56
C TYR A 104 11.93 9.70 -5.07
N HIS A 105 10.72 9.25 -5.41
CA HIS A 105 9.66 10.15 -5.88
C HIS A 105 9.22 11.13 -4.80
N ALA A 106 9.14 10.69 -3.54
CA ALA A 106 8.80 11.55 -2.42
C ALA A 106 9.81 12.68 -2.21
N LEU A 107 11.12 12.39 -2.32
CA LEU A 107 12.18 13.40 -2.22
C LEU A 107 12.17 14.40 -3.37
N LYS A 108 11.66 14.01 -4.53
CA LYS A 108 11.50 14.89 -5.71
C LYS A 108 10.16 15.60 -5.77
N ASN A 109 9.26 15.36 -4.81
CA ASN A 109 7.89 15.85 -4.83
C ASN A 109 7.11 15.39 -6.08
N GLU A 110 7.31 14.14 -6.48
CA GLU A 110 6.73 13.51 -7.69
C GLU A 110 5.73 12.40 -7.29
N LEU A 111 4.99 12.54 -6.18
CA LEU A 111 4.08 11.48 -5.72
C LEU A 111 2.84 11.27 -6.59
N ASP A 112 2.54 12.21 -7.48
CA ASP A 112 1.50 12.09 -8.50
C ASP A 112 1.68 10.90 -9.45
N VAL A 113 2.90 10.39 -9.60
CA VAL A 113 3.18 9.15 -10.36
C VAL A 113 2.46 7.92 -9.78
N TYR A 114 2.03 7.98 -8.53
CA TYR A 114 1.25 6.92 -7.88
C TYR A 114 -0.27 7.09 -8.04
N ASP A 115 -0.76 8.22 -8.55
CA ASP A 115 -2.20 8.51 -8.64
C ASP A 115 -2.87 7.80 -9.84
N PHE A 116 -3.42 6.62 -9.59
CA PHE A 116 -4.25 5.87 -10.55
C PHE A 116 -5.73 6.30 -10.53
N LYS A 117 -6.07 7.42 -9.93
CA LYS A 117 -7.42 7.92 -9.68
C LYS A 117 -8.20 6.99 -8.74
N LYS A 118 -8.85 5.98 -9.25
CA LYS A 118 -9.67 5.04 -8.50
C LYS A 118 -9.48 3.63 -9.03
N TRP A 119 -9.17 2.68 -8.15
CA TRP A 119 -9.00 1.28 -8.47
C TRP A 119 -10.09 0.44 -7.81
N ASP A 120 -10.82 -0.36 -8.59
CA ASP A 120 -11.82 -1.30 -8.10
C ASP A 120 -11.16 -2.64 -7.76
N PHE A 121 -11.17 -3.02 -6.49
CA PHE A 121 -10.63 -4.30 -6.05
C PHE A 121 -11.47 -5.50 -6.52
N HIS A 122 -12.72 -5.28 -6.89
CA HIS A 122 -13.68 -6.33 -7.24
C HIS A 122 -14.03 -6.38 -8.74
N HIS A 123 -13.25 -5.72 -9.57
CA HIS A 123 -13.51 -5.70 -11.03
C HIS A 123 -13.49 -7.10 -11.68
N MET A 124 -12.83 -8.09 -11.04
CA MET A 124 -12.81 -9.50 -11.48
C MET A 124 -13.60 -10.44 -10.56
N GLY A 125 -14.31 -9.93 -9.56
CA GLY A 125 -15.04 -10.69 -8.55
C GLY A 125 -14.63 -10.31 -7.12
N TYR A 126 -15.32 -10.89 -6.13
CA TYR A 126 -15.08 -10.59 -4.72
C TYR A 126 -13.89 -11.40 -4.19
N GLU A 127 -12.68 -10.94 -4.54
CA GLU A 127 -11.44 -11.55 -4.05
C GLU A 127 -10.92 -10.85 -2.79
N ARG A 128 -10.09 -11.56 -2.03
CA ARG A 128 -9.41 -11.01 -0.84
C ARG A 128 -8.34 -10.00 -1.25
N TRP A 129 -8.29 -8.88 -0.56
CA TRP A 129 -7.23 -7.86 -0.66
C TRP A 129 -6.82 -7.37 0.72
N SER A 130 -5.60 -6.83 0.85
CA SER A 130 -5.05 -6.38 2.14
C SER A 130 -5.66 -5.06 2.61
N ILE A 131 -6.08 -5.00 3.87
CA ILE A 131 -6.83 -3.90 4.47
C ILE A 131 -5.96 -2.97 5.33
N ASN A 132 -4.74 -2.68 4.88
CA ASN A 132 -3.74 -1.95 5.67
C ASN A 132 -4.17 -0.54 6.08
N PHE A 133 -4.99 0.14 5.25
CA PHE A 133 -5.51 1.48 5.53
C PHE A 133 -6.88 1.66 4.89
N VAL A 134 -7.95 1.52 5.68
CA VAL A 134 -9.33 1.47 5.17
C VAL A 134 -10.26 2.41 5.95
N LEU A 135 -11.07 3.18 5.22
CA LEU A 135 -12.14 4.01 5.75
C LEU A 135 -13.49 3.30 5.64
N MET A 136 -14.29 3.36 6.71
CA MET A 136 -15.64 2.80 6.76
C MET A 136 -16.56 3.58 7.70
N ARG A 137 -17.89 3.39 7.58
CA ARG A 137 -18.83 3.81 8.64
C ARG A 137 -18.73 2.88 9.84
N GLY A 138 -18.74 3.41 11.06
CA GLY A 138 -18.68 2.61 12.28
C GLY A 138 -19.79 1.57 12.41
N ILE A 139 -20.94 1.80 11.78
CA ILE A 139 -22.02 0.82 11.73
C ILE A 139 -21.62 -0.46 11.00
N TYR A 140 -20.73 -0.39 10.01
CA TYR A 140 -20.25 -1.57 9.29
C TYR A 140 -19.27 -2.37 10.13
N ALA A 141 -18.39 -1.72 10.91
CA ALA A 141 -17.54 -2.41 11.87
C ALA A 141 -18.35 -3.21 12.91
N ASN A 142 -19.45 -2.62 13.41
CA ASN A 142 -20.35 -3.31 14.32
C ASN A 142 -21.15 -4.44 13.66
N LYS A 143 -21.60 -4.25 12.41
CA LYS A 143 -22.29 -5.29 11.63
C LYS A 143 -21.38 -6.47 11.33
N MET A 144 -20.11 -6.24 11.00
CA MET A 144 -19.12 -7.26 10.73
C MET A 144 -19.05 -8.29 11.88
N LYS A 145 -18.86 -7.83 13.12
CA LYS A 145 -18.82 -8.69 14.30
C LYS A 145 -20.10 -9.52 14.50
N LYS A 146 -21.27 -8.95 14.16
CA LYS A 146 -22.56 -9.65 14.30
C LYS A 146 -22.80 -10.64 13.17
N MET A 147 -22.40 -10.32 11.95
CA MET A 147 -22.64 -11.16 10.77
C MET A 147 -21.66 -12.33 10.70
N PHE A 148 -20.45 -12.12 11.19
CA PHE A 148 -19.36 -13.09 11.12
C PHE A 148 -18.73 -13.34 12.50
N PRO A 149 -19.51 -13.85 13.49
CA PRO A 149 -19.07 -13.96 14.89
C PRO A 149 -17.90 -14.94 15.09
N ASN A 150 -17.73 -15.89 14.19
CA ASN A 150 -16.68 -16.91 14.23
C ASN A 150 -15.56 -16.67 13.21
N MET A 151 -15.50 -15.47 12.63
CA MET A 151 -14.46 -15.11 11.67
C MET A 151 -13.32 -14.40 12.39
N ASP A 152 -12.21 -15.09 12.54
CA ASP A 152 -10.99 -14.55 13.17
C ASP A 152 -10.16 -13.66 12.20
N ASP A 153 -10.46 -13.74 10.90
CA ASP A 153 -9.77 -12.98 9.84
C ASP A 153 -10.64 -11.78 9.40
N ASP A 154 -10.33 -10.60 9.97
CA ASP A 154 -10.99 -9.33 9.65
C ASP A 154 -10.72 -8.89 8.20
N GLU A 155 -9.58 -9.28 7.63
CA GLU A 155 -9.26 -9.00 6.23
C GLU A 155 -10.23 -9.71 5.28
N VAL A 156 -10.55 -10.97 5.52
CA VAL A 156 -11.54 -11.72 4.72
C VAL A 156 -12.94 -11.11 4.90
N ALA A 157 -13.31 -10.74 6.12
CA ALA A 157 -14.61 -10.13 6.40
C ALA A 157 -14.80 -8.80 5.65
N ILE A 158 -13.81 -7.91 5.71
CA ILE A 158 -13.87 -6.56 5.12
C ILE A 158 -13.66 -6.61 3.61
N SER A 159 -12.68 -7.38 3.13
CA SER A 159 -12.27 -7.36 1.73
C SER A 159 -13.17 -8.16 0.80
N ARG A 160 -13.84 -9.20 1.32
CA ARG A 160 -14.59 -10.17 0.51
C ARG A 160 -16.03 -10.35 0.95
N GLU A 161 -16.26 -10.77 2.21
CA GLU A 161 -17.58 -11.25 2.62
C GLU A 161 -18.61 -10.14 2.73
N MET A 162 -18.27 -9.03 3.39
CA MET A 162 -19.19 -7.88 3.48
C MET A 162 -19.49 -7.27 2.11
N PRO A 163 -18.51 -6.96 1.26
CA PRO A 163 -18.78 -6.49 -0.11
C PRO A 163 -19.72 -7.41 -0.88
N LYS A 164 -19.49 -8.72 -0.81
CA LYS A 164 -20.34 -9.73 -1.46
C LYS A 164 -21.78 -9.72 -0.93
N VAL A 165 -21.96 -9.69 0.39
CA VAL A 165 -23.28 -9.67 1.02
C VAL A 165 -24.05 -8.38 0.70
N PHE A 166 -23.35 -7.24 0.66
CA PHE A 166 -23.98 -5.96 0.34
C PHE A 166 -24.08 -5.67 -1.16
N GLY A 167 -23.52 -6.53 -2.03
CA GLY A 167 -23.49 -6.32 -3.48
C GLY A 167 -22.77 -5.02 -3.86
N LYS A 168 -21.72 -4.65 -3.11
CA LYS A 168 -20.97 -3.41 -3.30
C LYS A 168 -19.49 -3.69 -3.52
N HIS A 169 -18.88 -2.96 -4.42
CA HIS A 169 -17.45 -2.99 -4.62
C HIS A 169 -16.70 -2.12 -3.60
N CYS A 170 -15.45 -2.44 -3.39
CA CYS A 170 -14.48 -1.65 -2.64
C CYS A 170 -13.44 -1.06 -3.59
N PHE A 171 -13.02 0.14 -3.26
CA PHE A 171 -12.10 0.89 -4.11
C PHE A 171 -10.87 1.33 -3.32
N SER A 172 -9.78 1.57 -4.04
CA SER A 172 -8.63 2.34 -3.56
C SER A 172 -8.62 3.70 -4.23
N LEU A 173 -8.35 4.75 -3.46
CA LEU A 173 -8.25 6.12 -3.96
C LEU A 173 -6.79 6.46 -4.28
N GLY A 174 -6.47 6.69 -5.56
CA GLY A 174 -5.11 6.88 -6.06
C GLY A 174 -4.39 8.06 -5.42
N SER A 175 -5.09 9.17 -5.17
CA SER A 175 -4.53 10.38 -4.56
C SER A 175 -4.30 10.29 -3.03
N ALA A 176 -4.83 9.25 -2.37
CA ALA A 176 -4.71 9.04 -0.92
C ALA A 176 -3.54 8.09 -0.61
N ILE A 177 -2.31 8.56 -0.71
CA ILE A 177 -1.11 7.73 -0.66
C ILE A 177 -0.67 7.46 0.77
N VAL A 178 -0.42 6.19 1.08
CA VAL A 178 0.21 5.73 2.33
C VAL A 178 1.24 4.66 2.04
N VAL A 179 2.19 4.42 2.95
CA VAL A 179 3.19 3.37 2.80
C VAL A 179 3.08 2.37 3.95
N HIS A 180 2.86 1.13 3.60
CA HIS A 180 2.92 -0.01 4.50
C HIS A 180 4.33 -0.61 4.49
N PHE A 181 4.94 -0.79 5.66
CA PHE A 181 6.35 -1.17 5.75
C PHE A 181 6.58 -2.62 5.32
N SER A 182 5.89 -3.59 5.96
CA SER A 182 6.23 -4.98 5.72
C SER A 182 5.10 -5.95 6.00
N PHE A 183 4.91 -6.90 5.10
CA PHE A 183 4.18 -8.13 5.41
C PHE A 183 5.08 -9.13 6.14
N ASN A 184 4.47 -10.07 6.84
CA ASN A 184 5.19 -11.07 7.64
C ASN A 184 6.38 -11.74 6.90
N PRO A 185 6.27 -12.18 5.63
CA PRO A 185 7.41 -12.77 4.91
C PRO A 185 8.54 -11.79 4.58
N GLN A 186 8.31 -10.48 4.63
CA GLN A 186 9.27 -9.42 4.30
C GLN A 186 10.00 -8.90 5.54
N ARG A 187 9.36 -9.00 6.72
CA ARG A 187 9.73 -8.28 7.95
C ARG A 187 11.16 -8.50 8.36
N GLU A 188 11.58 -9.74 8.55
CA GLU A 188 12.94 -10.06 9.00
C GLU A 188 14.04 -9.49 8.09
N PHE A 189 13.80 -9.44 6.79
CA PHE A 189 14.75 -8.88 5.83
C PHE A 189 14.77 -7.35 5.90
N LEU A 190 13.60 -6.71 5.91
CA LEU A 190 13.48 -5.24 5.91
C LEU A 190 14.00 -4.62 7.20
N GLU A 191 13.82 -5.28 8.36
CA GLU A 191 14.36 -4.84 9.65
C GLU A 191 15.90 -4.78 9.67
N LYS A 192 16.58 -5.56 8.81
CA LYS A 192 18.04 -5.51 8.63
C LYS A 192 18.49 -4.37 7.71
N THR A 193 17.55 -3.64 7.10
CA THR A 193 17.84 -2.47 6.25
C THR A 193 17.75 -1.17 7.07
N ASN A 194 18.18 -0.05 6.48
CA ASN A 194 17.99 1.28 7.08
C ASN A 194 16.71 1.99 6.62
N LEU A 195 15.79 1.28 5.98
CA LEU A 195 14.58 1.88 5.40
C LEU A 195 13.75 2.65 6.43
N LEU A 196 13.48 2.08 7.61
CA LEU A 196 12.75 2.77 8.68
C LEU A 196 13.44 4.07 9.12
N GLN A 197 14.78 4.05 9.25
CA GLN A 197 15.53 5.26 9.57
C GLN A 197 15.39 6.32 8.48
N ARG A 198 15.34 5.91 7.22
CA ARG A 198 15.17 6.81 6.08
C ARG A 198 13.77 7.42 6.05
N TYR A 199 12.72 6.66 6.32
CA TYR A 199 11.36 7.20 6.48
C TYR A 199 11.29 8.22 7.62
N ASN A 200 11.90 7.92 8.77
CA ASN A 200 11.96 8.86 9.89
C ASN A 200 12.73 10.15 9.53
N ASN A 201 13.83 10.04 8.79
CA ASN A 201 14.58 11.22 8.34
C ASN A 201 13.78 12.02 7.30
N PHE A 202 13.12 11.35 6.37
CA PHE A 202 12.26 11.97 5.37
C PHE A 202 11.11 12.76 6.04
N SER A 203 10.40 12.17 7.00
CA SER A 203 9.33 12.83 7.75
C SER A 203 9.80 14.09 8.45
N LYS A 204 11.02 14.10 9.02
CA LYS A 204 11.60 15.28 9.67
C LYS A 204 11.92 16.41 8.68
N ILE A 205 12.34 16.07 7.47
CA ILE A 205 12.61 17.06 6.41
C ILE A 205 11.27 17.65 5.94
N PHE A 206 10.29 16.79 5.66
CA PHE A 206 8.98 17.16 5.17
C PHE A 206 8.24 18.11 6.12
N LEU A 207 8.28 17.83 7.43
CA LEU A 207 7.70 18.71 8.45
C LEU A 207 8.39 20.08 8.54
N LYS A 208 9.69 20.18 8.24
CA LYS A 208 10.42 21.45 8.27
C LYS A 208 10.17 22.36 7.07
N THR A 209 9.79 21.79 5.94
CA THR A 209 9.55 22.54 4.70
C THR A 209 8.13 23.04 4.55
N ASN A 210 7.19 22.51 5.34
CA ASN A 210 5.76 22.84 5.24
C ASN A 210 5.24 23.68 6.44
N PHE A 211 6.13 24.12 7.33
CA PHE A 211 5.89 25.05 8.42
C PHE A 211 6.96 26.18 8.42
#